data_6d29b8c8d73b7b533d0000c430b63e5f
#
_entry.id   6d29b8c8d73b7b533d0000c430b63e5f
#
_cell.length_a   1.000
_cell.length_b   1.000
_cell.length_c   1.000
_cell.angle_alpha   90.00
_cell.angle_beta   90.00
_cell.angle_gamma   90.00
#
_symmetry.space_group_name_H-M   'P 1'
#
loop_
_entity.id
_entity.type
_entity.pdbx_description
1 polymer ?
#
loop_
_entity_poly.entity_id
_entity_poly.type
_entity_poly.pdbx_seq_one_letter_code
_entity_poly.pdbx_strand_id
1 'polypeptide(L)'
;MKRENISKMILSQEMLYKDITDELIKMATPNDNPIPEISRYLKYNLKNASFDMKDITDIERITLKQIQNKIGGQFNMIHRVQEKGVRTPDAEYYNKLLHTYKRYYDVKAPKKSNNIKSKNCKITHAFDQAKNQTKNVIISLLRDECDLTNIEAVHQITKVLNRPKYSWLNNVILVGKDDLIKIYKKRSNLVVKSTLLPL
;
A
#
# COMPACT_ATOMS: atom_id res chain seq x y z
N MET A 1 34.64 5.30 16.18
CA MET A 1 34.27 5.71 14.80
C MET A 1 33.20 4.81 14.12
N LYS A 2 33.22 3.45 14.26
CA LYS A 2 32.22 2.59 13.60
C LYS A 2 30.78 2.64 14.19
N ARG A 3 30.60 2.87 15.49
CA ARG A 3 29.26 2.87 16.14
C ARG A 3 28.42 4.12 15.83
N GLU A 4 29.03 5.30 15.73
CA GLU A 4 28.31 6.54 15.39
C GLU A 4 27.78 6.54 13.95
N ASN A 5 28.52 5.93 13.01
CA ASN A 5 28.07 5.83 11.62
C ASN A 5 26.90 4.86 11.46
N ILE A 6 26.86 3.78 12.26
CA ILE A 6 25.74 2.84 12.26
C ILE A 6 24.48 3.51 12.85
N SER A 7 24.60 4.26 13.94
CA SER A 7 23.46 4.98 14.54
C SER A 7 22.91 6.06 13.61
N LYS A 8 23.76 6.82 12.91
CA LYS A 8 23.33 7.80 11.88
C LYS A 8 22.68 7.15 10.66
N MET A 9 23.17 5.98 10.24
CA MET A 9 22.61 5.22 9.14
C MET A 9 21.24 4.61 9.49
N ILE A 10 21.07 4.11 10.73
CA ILE A 10 19.80 3.59 11.23
C ILE A 10 18.77 4.74 11.36
N LEU A 11 19.14 5.87 11.94
CA LEU A 11 18.29 7.07 12.03
C LEU A 11 17.85 7.59 10.65
N SER A 12 18.73 7.55 9.63
CA SER A 12 18.37 7.98 8.27
C SER A 12 17.41 7.01 7.57
N GLN A 13 17.45 5.70 7.89
CA GLN A 13 16.53 4.69 7.35
C GLN A 13 15.17 4.69 8.04
N GLU A 14 15.11 4.90 9.36
CA GLU A 14 13.84 5.03 10.10
C GLU A 14 13.01 6.23 9.65
N MET A 15 13.63 7.22 8.99
CA MET A 15 12.97 8.42 8.50
C MET A 15 12.37 8.30 7.09
N LEU A 16 12.58 7.19 6.37
CA LEU A 16 12.11 7.06 4.98
C LEU A 16 10.59 7.02 4.86
N TYR A 17 9.90 6.44 5.83
CA TYR A 17 8.44 6.37 5.90
C TYR A 17 7.95 6.99 7.21
N LYS A 18 6.80 7.64 7.15
CA LYS A 18 6.07 8.18 8.29
C LYS A 18 4.73 7.46 8.42
N ASP A 19 4.38 7.04 9.63
CA ASP A 19 2.99 6.71 9.96
C ASP A 19 2.21 8.03 10.07
N ILE A 20 1.24 8.21 9.20
CA ILE A 20 0.40 9.42 9.12
C ILE A 20 -1.07 9.14 9.47
N THR A 21 -1.33 7.98 10.08
CA THR A 21 -2.68 7.50 10.36
C THR A 21 -3.50 8.50 11.17
N ASP A 22 -2.98 8.92 12.31
CA ASP A 22 -3.72 9.80 13.23
C ASP A 22 -3.92 11.20 12.64
N GLU A 23 -2.94 11.70 11.88
CA GLU A 23 -3.06 12.98 11.17
C GLU A 23 -4.18 12.92 10.13
N LEU A 24 -4.24 11.84 9.36
CA LEU A 24 -5.26 11.65 8.33
C LEU A 24 -6.64 11.47 8.92
N ILE A 25 -6.80 10.64 9.94
CA ILE A 25 -8.10 10.41 10.58
C ILE A 25 -8.69 11.68 11.15
N LYS A 26 -7.87 12.54 11.77
CA LYS A 26 -8.31 13.85 12.31
C LYS A 26 -8.84 14.81 11.23
N MET A 27 -8.29 14.74 10.01
CA MET A 27 -8.65 15.63 8.90
C MET A 27 -9.63 14.98 7.92
N ALA A 28 -9.91 13.70 8.08
CA ALA A 28 -10.70 12.94 7.14
C ALA A 28 -12.17 13.33 7.18
N THR A 29 -12.79 13.36 6.01
CA THR A 29 -14.23 13.34 5.86
C THR A 29 -14.61 11.94 5.37
N PRO A 30 -15.20 11.09 6.24
CA PRO A 30 -15.65 9.76 5.84
C PRO A 30 -16.52 9.82 4.59
N ASN A 31 -16.41 8.80 3.75
CA ASN A 31 -17.18 8.70 2.52
C ASN A 31 -17.74 7.27 2.40
N ASP A 32 -19.05 7.15 2.46
CA ASP A 32 -19.79 5.89 2.36
C ASP A 32 -20.41 5.66 0.98
N ASN A 33 -20.10 6.49 -0.01
CA ASN A 33 -20.55 6.32 -1.37
C ASN A 33 -20.16 4.93 -1.93
N PRO A 34 -20.98 4.36 -2.81
CA PRO A 34 -20.61 3.15 -3.54
C PRO A 34 -19.27 3.30 -4.26
N ILE A 35 -18.52 2.21 -4.35
CA ILE A 35 -17.27 2.17 -5.11
C ILE A 35 -17.58 1.73 -6.54
N PRO A 36 -17.44 2.61 -7.54
CA PRO A 36 -17.65 2.26 -8.94
C PRO A 36 -16.64 1.22 -9.43
N GLU A 37 -17.06 0.41 -10.37
CA GLU A 37 -16.21 -0.52 -11.12
C GLU A 37 -15.96 0.05 -12.51
N ILE A 38 -14.71 0.07 -12.93
CA ILE A 38 -14.30 0.61 -14.20
C ILE A 38 -13.40 -0.38 -14.93
N SER A 39 -13.60 -0.51 -16.23
CA SER A 39 -12.72 -1.28 -17.12
C SER A 39 -11.58 -0.45 -17.71
N ARG A 40 -11.58 0.87 -17.49
CA ARG A 40 -10.59 1.77 -18.08
C ARG A 40 -9.33 1.87 -17.22
N TYR A 41 -8.23 1.27 -17.71
CA TYR A 41 -6.90 1.47 -17.16
C TYR A 41 -6.08 2.35 -18.10
N LEU A 42 -5.88 3.62 -17.71
CA LEU A 42 -5.34 4.68 -18.57
C LEU A 42 -3.86 4.54 -18.94
N LYS A 43 -3.10 3.65 -18.26
CA LYS A 43 -1.67 3.51 -18.51
C LYS A 43 -1.33 2.96 -19.90
N TYR A 44 -2.28 2.23 -20.49
CA TYR A 44 -2.13 1.62 -21.82
C TYR A 44 -3.24 2.12 -22.74
N ASN A 45 -2.92 2.37 -24.00
CA ASN A 45 -3.92 2.71 -25.01
C ASN A 45 -4.64 1.44 -25.48
N LEU A 46 -5.45 0.87 -24.60
CA LEU A 46 -6.09 -0.45 -24.79
C LEU A 46 -7.41 -0.32 -25.54
N LYS A 47 -7.38 0.17 -26.79
CA LYS A 47 -8.62 0.35 -27.58
C LYS A 47 -9.40 -0.94 -27.80
N ASN A 48 -8.73 -2.10 -27.80
CA ASN A 48 -9.31 -3.41 -28.09
C ASN A 48 -9.06 -4.47 -27.01
N ALA A 49 -8.66 -4.06 -25.80
CA ALA A 49 -8.41 -5.01 -24.72
C ALA A 49 -9.72 -5.58 -24.18
N SER A 50 -9.75 -6.88 -23.92
CA SER A 50 -10.79 -7.52 -23.14
C SER A 50 -10.51 -7.37 -21.64
N PHE A 51 -11.57 -7.39 -20.86
CA PHE A 51 -11.51 -7.24 -19.40
C PHE A 51 -12.18 -8.45 -18.73
N ASP A 52 -11.63 -8.88 -17.62
CA ASP A 52 -12.26 -9.88 -16.78
C ASP A 52 -13.23 -9.20 -15.82
N MET A 53 -14.54 -9.29 -16.11
CA MET A 53 -15.58 -8.66 -15.32
C MET A 53 -15.91 -9.40 -14.01
N LYS A 54 -15.27 -10.55 -13.76
CA LYS A 54 -15.49 -11.38 -12.56
C LYS A 54 -14.26 -11.45 -11.66
N ASP A 55 -13.24 -10.66 -11.92
CA ASP A 55 -11.97 -10.73 -11.20
C ASP A 55 -11.95 -9.96 -9.87
N ILE A 56 -12.89 -9.04 -9.69
CA ILE A 56 -13.01 -8.24 -8.47
C ILE A 56 -13.59 -9.10 -7.34
N THR A 57 -12.88 -9.22 -6.25
CA THR A 57 -13.28 -10.05 -5.11
C THR A 57 -14.00 -9.23 -4.03
N ASP A 58 -14.87 -9.88 -3.25
CA ASP A 58 -15.57 -9.24 -2.13
C ASP A 58 -14.60 -8.69 -1.10
N ILE A 59 -13.46 -9.38 -0.89
CA ILE A 59 -12.46 -8.92 0.06
C ILE A 59 -11.82 -7.60 -0.38
N GLU A 60 -11.63 -7.40 -1.69
CA GLU A 60 -11.14 -6.12 -2.23
C GLU A 60 -12.18 -5.03 -2.01
N ARG A 61 -13.46 -5.28 -2.33
CA ARG A 61 -14.57 -4.33 -2.10
C ARG A 61 -14.65 -3.89 -0.64
N ILE A 62 -14.69 -4.86 0.28
CA ILE A 62 -14.80 -4.59 1.72
C ILE A 62 -13.59 -3.79 2.20
N THR A 63 -12.39 -4.17 1.77
CA THR A 63 -11.14 -3.49 2.13
C THR A 63 -11.16 -2.02 1.70
N LEU A 64 -11.48 -1.76 0.43
CA LEU A 64 -11.51 -0.39 -0.11
C LEU A 64 -12.62 0.44 0.54
N LYS A 65 -13.78 -0.18 0.79
CA LYS A 65 -14.91 0.48 1.46
C LYS A 65 -14.56 0.88 2.89
N GLN A 66 -13.86 0.02 3.63
CA GLN A 66 -13.43 0.34 5.00
C GLN A 66 -12.45 1.52 5.03
N ILE A 67 -11.52 1.59 4.06
CA ILE A 67 -10.62 2.75 3.94
C ILE A 67 -11.42 4.02 3.63
N GLN A 68 -12.33 3.97 2.66
CA GLN A 68 -13.14 5.11 2.24
C GLN A 68 -14.02 5.62 3.39
N ASN A 69 -14.63 4.73 4.15
CA ASN A 69 -15.43 5.08 5.32
C ASN A 69 -14.58 5.72 6.44
N LYS A 70 -13.31 5.32 6.59
CA LYS A 70 -12.46 5.80 7.70
C LYS A 70 -11.74 7.10 7.39
N ILE A 71 -11.17 7.22 6.19
CA ILE A 71 -10.32 8.36 5.80
C ILE A 71 -10.83 9.14 4.58
N GLY A 72 -12.03 8.82 4.12
CA GLY A 72 -12.66 9.51 2.98
C GLY A 72 -11.98 9.23 1.65
N GLY A 73 -12.18 10.16 0.71
CA GLY A 73 -11.73 10.00 -0.66
C GLY A 73 -12.69 9.12 -1.47
N GLN A 74 -12.30 8.80 -2.70
CA GLN A 74 -13.09 7.97 -3.61
C GLN A 74 -12.22 6.92 -4.28
N PHE A 75 -12.59 5.66 -4.13
CA PHE A 75 -12.05 4.55 -4.90
C PHE A 75 -12.87 4.31 -6.17
N ASN A 76 -12.19 3.83 -7.22
CA ASN A 76 -12.79 3.15 -8.36
C ASN A 76 -12.07 1.80 -8.51
N MET A 77 -12.80 0.70 -8.52
CA MET A 77 -12.23 -0.63 -8.76
C MET A 77 -11.94 -0.81 -10.25
N ILE A 78 -10.86 -1.48 -10.57
CA ILE A 78 -10.40 -1.65 -11.95
C ILE A 78 -10.47 -3.13 -12.33
N HIS A 79 -11.21 -3.44 -13.39
CA HIS A 79 -11.23 -4.79 -13.95
C HIS A 79 -9.89 -5.15 -14.60
N ARG A 80 -9.45 -6.38 -14.41
CA ARG A 80 -8.18 -6.88 -14.94
C ARG A 80 -8.19 -6.90 -16.47
N VAL A 81 -7.13 -6.37 -17.04
CA VAL A 81 -6.90 -6.44 -18.49
C VAL A 81 -6.43 -7.85 -18.85
N GLN A 82 -7.13 -8.49 -19.79
CA GLN A 82 -6.79 -9.81 -20.31
C GLN A 82 -5.80 -9.70 -21.47
N GLU A 83 -4.63 -9.14 -21.21
CA GLU A 83 -3.56 -9.02 -22.21
C GLU A 83 -2.24 -9.50 -21.62
N LYS A 84 -1.51 -10.31 -22.37
CA LYS A 84 -0.24 -10.88 -21.94
C LYS A 84 0.77 -9.78 -21.61
N GLY A 85 1.33 -9.82 -20.41
CA GLY A 85 2.35 -8.86 -19.96
C GLY A 85 1.79 -7.58 -19.35
N VAL A 86 0.49 -7.32 -19.46
CA VAL A 86 -0.17 -6.19 -18.77
C VAL A 86 -0.45 -6.58 -17.32
N ARG A 87 0.00 -5.76 -16.39
CA ARG A 87 -0.30 -5.90 -14.97
C ARG A 87 -1.20 -4.76 -14.54
N THR A 88 -2.45 -5.10 -14.22
CA THR A 88 -3.48 -4.16 -13.82
C THR A 88 -3.46 -4.00 -12.30
N PRO A 89 -3.43 -2.78 -11.75
CA PRO A 89 -3.70 -2.54 -10.35
C PRO A 89 -5.19 -2.79 -10.05
N ASP A 90 -5.53 -3.07 -8.79
CA ASP A 90 -6.89 -3.42 -8.41
C ASP A 90 -7.81 -2.20 -8.27
N ALA A 91 -7.24 -1.02 -7.95
CA ALA A 91 -8.04 0.19 -7.77
C ALA A 91 -7.31 1.49 -8.11
N GLU A 92 -8.09 2.51 -8.47
CA GLU A 92 -7.70 3.92 -8.51
C GLU A 92 -8.26 4.61 -7.27
N TYR A 93 -7.46 5.43 -6.60
CA TYR A 93 -7.86 6.15 -5.39
C TYR A 93 -7.55 7.63 -5.50
N TYR A 94 -8.52 8.45 -5.17
CA TYR A 94 -8.39 9.88 -5.02
C TYR A 94 -8.74 10.31 -3.60
N ASN A 95 -7.76 10.88 -2.90
CA ASN A 95 -7.93 11.47 -1.58
C ASN A 95 -7.01 12.68 -1.47
N LYS A 96 -7.58 13.87 -1.30
CA LYS A 96 -6.85 15.15 -1.28
C LYS A 96 -5.82 15.23 -0.15
N LEU A 97 -6.03 14.52 0.95
CA LEU A 97 -5.11 14.50 2.10
C LEU A 97 -3.87 13.65 1.82
N LEU A 98 -4.02 12.58 1.02
CA LEU A 98 -2.94 11.66 0.68
C LEU A 98 -2.20 12.08 -0.59
N HIS A 99 -2.92 12.55 -1.60
CA HIS A 99 -2.42 12.74 -2.95
C HIS A 99 -2.98 13.99 -3.61
N THR A 100 -2.14 14.68 -4.36
CA THR A 100 -2.57 15.77 -5.25
C THR A 100 -3.38 15.24 -6.44
N TYR A 101 -3.10 13.98 -6.87
CA TYR A 101 -3.73 13.34 -8.03
C TYR A 101 -4.18 11.92 -7.68
N LYS A 102 -5.04 11.34 -8.52
CA LYS A 102 -5.41 9.93 -8.47
C LYS A 102 -4.18 9.04 -8.49
N ARG A 103 -4.20 7.96 -7.70
CA ARG A 103 -3.13 6.96 -7.62
C ARG A 103 -3.70 5.56 -7.76
N TYR A 104 -2.92 4.68 -8.35
CA TYR A 104 -3.24 3.27 -8.44
C TYR A 104 -2.76 2.53 -7.20
N TYR A 105 -3.59 1.60 -6.75
CA TYR A 105 -3.34 0.73 -5.60
C TYR A 105 -3.55 -0.72 -5.98
N ASP A 106 -2.75 -1.58 -5.38
CA ASP A 106 -2.85 -3.02 -5.47
C ASP A 106 -3.21 -3.58 -4.09
N VAL A 107 -4.23 -4.42 -4.02
CA VAL A 107 -4.75 -4.98 -2.77
C VAL A 107 -4.18 -6.38 -2.59
N LYS A 108 -3.55 -6.62 -1.47
CA LYS A 108 -3.02 -7.94 -1.08
C LYS A 108 -3.71 -8.41 0.19
N ALA A 109 -4.46 -9.49 0.08
CA ALA A 109 -5.16 -10.14 1.18
C ALA A 109 -4.51 -11.50 1.48
N PRO A 110 -3.54 -11.57 2.40
CA PRO A 110 -2.83 -12.80 2.72
C PRO A 110 -3.77 -13.90 3.21
N LYS A 111 -3.53 -15.15 2.76
CA LYS A 111 -4.23 -16.35 3.21
C LYS A 111 -3.52 -16.95 4.42
N LYS A 112 -4.05 -18.02 4.98
CA LYS A 112 -3.43 -18.83 6.03
C LYS A 112 -2.03 -19.33 5.60
N SER A 113 -1.13 -19.39 6.55
CA SER A 113 0.24 -19.88 6.35
C SER A 113 0.32 -21.39 6.53
N ASN A 114 1.20 -22.03 5.79
CA ASN A 114 1.47 -23.45 5.96
C ASN A 114 2.39 -23.74 7.17
N ASN A 115 3.16 -22.73 7.58
CA ASN A 115 4.10 -22.83 8.72
C ASN A 115 4.51 -21.44 9.21
N ILE A 116 5.21 -21.39 10.36
CA ILE A 116 5.68 -20.15 11.00
C ILE A 116 6.61 -19.35 10.08
N LYS A 117 7.50 -20.01 9.33
CA LYS A 117 8.41 -19.31 8.41
C LYS A 117 7.65 -18.57 7.32
N SER A 118 6.65 -19.20 6.72
CA SER A 118 5.80 -18.55 5.72
C SER A 118 4.97 -17.43 6.34
N LYS A 119 4.47 -17.61 7.57
CA LYS A 119 3.74 -16.56 8.31
C LYS A 119 4.60 -15.31 8.49
N ASN A 120 5.85 -15.45 8.89
CA ASN A 120 6.79 -14.34 9.13
C ASN A 120 7.22 -13.59 7.86
N CYS A 121 6.94 -14.12 6.67
CA CYS A 121 7.31 -13.54 5.39
C CYS A 121 6.12 -13.05 4.55
N LYS A 122 4.89 -13.13 5.07
CA LYS A 122 3.66 -12.82 4.29
C LYS A 122 3.65 -11.42 3.69
N ILE A 123 3.94 -10.41 4.50
CA ILE A 123 3.96 -9.01 4.04
C ILE A 123 5.09 -8.79 3.03
N THR A 124 6.26 -9.37 3.27
CA THR A 124 7.37 -9.35 2.31
C THR A 124 6.95 -9.89 0.95
N HIS A 125 6.30 -11.07 0.96
CA HIS A 125 5.82 -11.72 -0.26
C HIS A 125 4.74 -10.90 -0.97
N ALA A 126 3.80 -10.34 -0.21
CA ALA A 126 2.76 -9.46 -0.74
C ALA A 126 3.36 -8.24 -1.49
N PHE A 127 4.38 -7.60 -0.92
CA PHE A 127 5.06 -6.49 -1.58
C PHE A 127 5.86 -6.93 -2.81
N ASP A 128 6.56 -8.07 -2.75
CA ASP A 128 7.28 -8.60 -3.92
C ASP A 128 6.32 -8.90 -5.09
N GLN A 129 5.10 -9.36 -4.81
CA GLN A 129 4.05 -9.57 -5.82
C GLN A 129 3.54 -8.24 -6.42
N ALA A 130 3.36 -7.20 -5.60
CA ALA A 130 2.84 -5.90 -6.02
C ALA A 130 3.85 -5.06 -6.82
N LYS A 131 5.15 -5.32 -6.70
CA LYS A 131 6.25 -4.48 -7.17
C LYS A 131 6.13 -4.00 -8.63
N ASN A 132 5.57 -4.82 -9.50
CA ASN A 132 5.45 -4.50 -10.93
C ASN A 132 4.06 -3.97 -11.32
N GLN A 133 3.13 -3.83 -10.37
CA GLN A 133 1.78 -3.36 -10.61
C GLN A 133 1.66 -1.87 -10.28
N THR A 134 2.05 -1.50 -9.05
CA THR A 134 1.97 -0.11 -8.56
C THR A 134 3.00 0.15 -7.48
N LYS A 135 3.15 1.42 -7.10
CA LYS A 135 3.99 1.85 -5.97
C LYS A 135 3.20 2.05 -4.67
N ASN A 136 1.89 1.81 -4.70
CA ASN A 136 1.02 1.98 -3.54
C ASN A 136 0.30 0.65 -3.28
N VAL A 137 0.42 0.14 -2.08
CA VAL A 137 -0.08 -1.20 -1.72
C VAL A 137 -1.00 -1.12 -0.52
N ILE A 138 -2.12 -1.83 -0.62
CA ILE A 138 -3.03 -2.06 0.49
C ILE A 138 -2.82 -3.51 0.96
N ILE A 139 -2.56 -3.69 2.24
CA ILE A 139 -2.53 -5.00 2.90
C ILE A 139 -3.82 -5.16 3.66
N SER A 140 -4.60 -6.19 3.34
CA SER A 140 -5.88 -6.49 4.01
C SER A 140 -5.77 -7.75 4.85
N LEU A 141 -6.10 -7.67 6.13
CA LEU A 141 -6.20 -8.83 7.02
C LEU A 141 -7.65 -9.32 7.18
N LEU A 142 -8.58 -8.79 6.41
CA LEU A 142 -10.02 -9.07 6.54
C LEU A 142 -10.43 -10.44 6.03
N ARG A 143 -9.54 -11.16 5.36
CA ARG A 143 -9.81 -12.54 4.95
C ARG A 143 -9.90 -13.44 6.18
N ASP A 144 -10.96 -14.20 6.31
CA ASP A 144 -11.23 -15.09 7.46
C ASP A 144 -10.08 -16.05 7.73
N GLU A 145 -9.46 -16.58 6.67
CA GLU A 145 -8.33 -17.49 6.73
C GLU A 145 -7.01 -16.80 7.09
N CYS A 146 -6.96 -15.48 7.23
CA CYS A 146 -5.73 -14.76 7.53
C CYS A 146 -5.30 -15.01 8.97
N ASP A 147 -4.11 -15.62 9.14
CA ASP A 147 -3.52 -15.98 10.43
C ASP A 147 -2.59 -14.90 11.02
N LEU A 148 -2.46 -13.75 10.36
CA LEU A 148 -1.74 -12.60 10.92
C LEU A 148 -2.65 -11.83 11.89
N THR A 149 -2.08 -11.47 13.04
CA THR A 149 -2.67 -10.46 13.92
C THR A 149 -2.32 -9.06 13.42
N ASN A 150 -3.05 -8.05 13.92
CA ASN A 150 -2.74 -6.64 13.62
C ASN A 150 -1.31 -6.27 14.04
N ILE A 151 -0.85 -6.74 15.20
CA ILE A 151 0.49 -6.46 15.73
C ILE A 151 1.57 -7.09 14.85
N GLU A 152 1.40 -8.36 14.46
CA GLU A 152 2.34 -9.05 13.57
C GLU A 152 2.44 -8.37 12.21
N ALA A 153 1.31 -7.92 11.65
CA ALA A 153 1.28 -7.23 10.37
C ALA A 153 1.99 -5.86 10.44
N VAL A 154 1.71 -5.06 11.47
CA VAL A 154 2.40 -3.78 11.71
C VAL A 154 3.90 -4.00 11.84
N HIS A 155 4.33 -4.99 12.65
CA HIS A 155 5.74 -5.32 12.81
C HIS A 155 6.40 -5.73 11.49
N GLN A 156 5.76 -6.60 10.70
CA GLN A 156 6.29 -7.02 9.41
C GLN A 156 6.38 -5.87 8.42
N ILE A 157 5.36 -4.98 8.34
CA ILE A 157 5.37 -3.80 7.48
C ILE A 157 6.53 -2.89 7.85
N THR A 158 6.66 -2.52 9.13
CA THR A 158 7.74 -1.65 9.61
C THR A 158 9.11 -2.23 9.28
N LYS A 159 9.31 -3.53 9.53
CA LYS A 159 10.56 -4.23 9.20
C LYS A 159 10.88 -4.21 7.70
N VAL A 160 9.86 -4.32 6.85
CA VAL A 160 10.03 -4.29 5.37
C VAL A 160 10.33 -2.87 4.90
N LEU A 161 9.60 -1.87 5.38
CA LEU A 161 9.78 -0.47 4.99
C LEU A 161 11.18 0.06 5.35
N ASN A 162 11.83 -0.52 6.34
CA ASN A 162 13.21 -0.19 6.71
C ASN A 162 14.27 -0.86 5.83
N ARG A 163 13.90 -1.66 4.83
CA ARG A 163 14.84 -2.29 3.91
C ARG A 163 14.98 -1.50 2.61
N PRO A 164 16.19 -1.18 2.14
CA PRO A 164 16.41 -0.43 0.89
C PRO A 164 15.73 -1.05 -0.34
N LYS A 165 15.63 -2.40 -0.38
CA LYS A 165 14.93 -3.14 -1.45
C LYS A 165 13.50 -2.65 -1.70
N TYR A 166 12.82 -2.09 -0.68
CA TYR A 166 11.42 -1.65 -0.73
C TYR A 166 11.26 -0.13 -0.84
N SER A 167 12.35 0.60 -1.09
CA SER A 167 12.30 2.06 -1.31
C SER A 167 11.45 2.50 -2.51
N TRP A 168 11.02 1.57 -3.36
CA TRP A 168 10.09 1.81 -4.46
C TRP A 168 8.65 2.07 -4.01
N LEU A 169 8.25 1.62 -2.81
CA LEU A 169 6.93 1.89 -2.25
C LEU A 169 6.76 3.40 -1.97
N ASN A 170 5.59 3.94 -2.28
CA ASN A 170 5.23 5.31 -1.94
C ASN A 170 4.28 5.36 -0.75
N ASN A 171 3.24 4.54 -0.79
CA ASN A 171 2.25 4.45 0.28
C ASN A 171 1.92 3.00 0.57
N VAL A 172 1.74 2.69 1.85
CA VAL A 172 1.24 1.41 2.32
C VAL A 172 0.07 1.69 3.25
N ILE A 173 -1.07 1.04 2.98
CA ILE A 173 -2.24 1.08 3.84
C ILE A 173 -2.44 -0.34 4.38
N LEU A 174 -2.46 -0.49 5.69
CA LEU A 174 -2.88 -1.72 6.35
C LEU A 174 -4.34 -1.56 6.77
N VAL A 175 -5.18 -2.48 6.33
CA VAL A 175 -6.52 -2.69 6.83
C VAL A 175 -6.49 -3.94 7.68
N GLY A 176 -6.55 -3.76 8.97
CA GLY A 176 -6.49 -4.81 9.96
C GLY A 176 -7.88 -5.28 10.38
N LYS A 177 -7.90 -6.20 11.34
CA LYS A 177 -9.11 -6.63 12.05
C LYS A 177 -9.54 -5.52 13.03
N ASP A 178 -10.79 -5.56 13.47
CA ASP A 178 -11.35 -4.62 14.46
C ASP A 178 -11.19 -3.14 14.04
N ASP A 179 -11.52 -2.86 12.77
CA ASP A 179 -11.47 -1.52 12.16
C ASP A 179 -10.11 -0.81 12.23
N LEU A 180 -9.03 -1.57 12.43
CA LEU A 180 -7.69 -1.01 12.40
C LEU A 180 -7.34 -0.53 11.00
N ILE A 181 -6.90 0.72 10.89
CA ILE A 181 -6.21 1.24 9.71
C ILE A 181 -4.86 1.82 10.14
N LYS A 182 -3.81 1.51 9.38
CA LYS A 182 -2.49 2.13 9.48
C LYS A 182 -2.01 2.59 8.11
N ILE A 183 -1.44 3.80 8.05
CA ILE A 183 -1.07 4.42 6.78
C ILE A 183 0.37 4.91 6.87
N TYR A 184 1.23 4.33 6.03
CA TYR A 184 2.64 4.69 5.92
C TYR A 184 2.87 5.40 4.61
N LYS A 185 3.37 6.63 4.67
CA LYS A 185 3.72 7.43 3.50
C LYS A 185 5.22 7.64 3.44
N LYS A 186 5.80 7.41 2.27
CA LYS A 186 7.19 7.76 2.01
C LYS A 186 7.36 9.27 2.10
N ARG A 187 8.35 9.71 2.85
CA ARG A 187 8.71 11.13 2.91
C ARG A 187 9.24 11.55 1.55
N SER A 188 8.69 12.61 0.97
CA SER A 188 9.24 13.25 -0.20
C SER A 188 10.57 13.87 0.20
N ASN A 189 11.64 13.36 -0.40
CA ASN A 189 13.03 13.83 -0.38
C ASN A 189 13.40 14.77 0.77
N LEU A 190 13.98 14.22 1.84
CA LEU A 190 15.06 14.93 2.49
C LEU A 190 16.19 15.01 1.45
N VAL A 191 16.26 16.11 0.72
CA VAL A 191 17.50 16.50 0.03
C VAL A 191 18.51 16.65 1.14
N VAL A 192 19.34 15.63 1.35
CA VAL A 192 20.57 15.76 2.08
C VAL A 192 21.39 16.72 1.23
N LYS A 193 21.27 18.02 1.49
CA LYS A 193 22.29 18.97 1.08
C LYS A 193 23.56 18.51 1.76
N SER A 194 24.39 17.78 1.03
CA SER A 194 25.79 17.60 1.38
C SER A 194 26.36 19.01 1.35
N THR A 195 26.40 19.67 2.49
CA THR A 195 27.28 20.82 2.69
C THR A 195 28.67 20.26 2.62
N LEU A 196 29.25 20.25 1.41
CA LEU A 196 30.67 20.23 1.20
C LEU A 196 31.15 21.49 1.90
N LEU A 197 31.77 21.34 3.07
CA LEU A 197 32.57 22.38 3.67
C LEU A 197 33.74 22.62 2.71
N PRO A 198 33.98 23.87 2.26
CA PRO A 198 35.18 24.17 1.51
C PRO A 198 36.40 23.92 2.43
N LEU A 199 37.44 23.29 1.85
CA LEU A 199 38.77 23.12 2.43
C LEU A 199 39.43 24.48 2.67
#